data_75d8796325f0e6eb027d996e185f4bf3
#
_entry.id   75d8796325f0e6eb027d996e185f4bf3
#
_cell.length_a   1.000
_cell.length_b   1.000
_cell.length_c   1.000
_cell.angle_alpha   90.00
_cell.angle_beta   90.00
_cell.angle_gamma   90.00
#
_symmetry.space_group_name_H-M   'P 1'
#
loop_
_entity.id
_entity.type
_entity.pdbx_description
1 polymer ?
#
loop_
_entity_poly.entity_id
_entity_poly.type
_entity_poly.pdbx_seq_one_letter_code
_entity_poly.pdbx_strand_id
1 'polypeptide(L)'
;MASGDVKINVAVADRILLHLWEQDHQADHYLVSFEMTRPGIAEVCALHPPNVSRAMRELIQDGLVSEYTRTIRGDERRQKTWQLTDEGRTEARNRIEKLRSMMVLIREREGKLLEIRADKAADQLQTGLTLLQVLMHAQHEGVLNFGDIRFGAIIRSESAPTSEPGSLKLLSGAHSTYHVRPPETRTVHGRVDEKSRLNSWYDSATPMFVLSGIAGCGKTTLLSHWVDDVLGRSPNLGVMYYPCQPWDTPLGIATSLLHRLGIGSEGETEDPYGILESLPLKPGAGLNLDIFRRRLIAHLNDDNNLRKDDLEGLLILLDDVHNIGSEGAHLFGALLQVAEATSVRLLLISRTNLAFYDRRDVHTRSRVEEMVLTGLTLNEIAEWINFIDLPNDAPAEEIHRATGGHPLAVELLELYGKTLHADWLRFLDEEILDVLPKGHRDLLALLAVADRPVPWGALAKAAEYDGEPPANLLERGLMLELEDGMWLHEALRSRLLREVGAPHEERAKRLSEVI
;
A
#
# COMPACT_ATOMS: atom_id res chain seq x y z
N MET A 1 7.29 15.96 30.60
CA MET A 1 8.04 16.63 29.53
C MET A 1 7.58 15.97 28.26
N ALA A 2 6.92 16.69 27.38
CA ALA A 2 6.43 16.16 26.12
C ALA A 2 7.63 15.78 25.25
N SER A 3 7.76 14.49 24.94
CA SER A 3 8.72 13.99 23.96
C SER A 3 8.22 14.50 22.60
N GLY A 4 8.91 15.48 22.05
CA GLY A 4 8.66 15.92 20.68
C GLY A 4 8.88 14.74 19.75
N ASP A 5 7.97 14.54 18.80
CA ASP A 5 8.12 13.62 17.69
C ASP A 5 9.44 13.89 16.97
N VAL A 6 10.47 13.11 17.26
CA VAL A 6 11.70 13.12 16.48
C VAL A 6 11.40 12.33 15.21
N LYS A 7 10.81 12.99 14.23
CA LYS A 7 10.67 12.42 12.88
C LYS A 7 12.06 12.19 12.30
N ILE A 8 12.47 10.95 12.22
CA ILE A 8 13.67 10.56 11.51
C ILE A 8 13.41 10.76 10.02
N ASN A 9 14.32 11.43 9.34
CA ASN A 9 14.28 11.58 7.90
C ASN A 9 15.62 11.10 7.32
N VAL A 10 15.59 10.02 6.54
CA VAL A 10 16.75 9.47 5.85
C VAL A 10 16.67 9.88 4.38
N ALA A 11 17.63 10.69 3.94
CA ALA A 11 17.66 11.18 2.57
C ALA A 11 17.77 10.02 1.55
N VAL A 12 17.19 10.21 0.36
CA VAL A 12 17.20 9.20 -0.71
C VAL A 12 18.61 8.72 -1.04
N ALA A 13 19.57 9.65 -1.16
CA ALA A 13 20.96 9.33 -1.43
C ALA A 13 21.59 8.46 -0.30
N ASP A 14 21.25 8.74 0.95
CA ASP A 14 21.79 7.99 2.11
C ASP A 14 21.25 6.56 2.14
N ARG A 15 19.97 6.35 1.79
CA ARG A 15 19.38 5.00 1.67
C ARG A 15 20.08 4.19 0.58
N ILE A 16 20.32 4.79 -0.58
CA ILE A 16 20.97 4.14 -1.70
C ILE A 16 22.43 3.82 -1.36
N LEU A 17 23.17 4.76 -0.77
CA LEU A 17 24.57 4.53 -0.39
C LEU A 17 24.69 3.46 0.70
N LEU A 18 23.79 3.44 1.68
CA LEU A 18 23.74 2.41 2.72
C LEU A 18 23.45 1.03 2.10
N HIS A 19 22.46 0.95 1.22
CA HIS A 19 22.14 -0.29 0.53
C HIS A 19 23.30 -0.80 -0.33
N LEU A 20 23.91 0.05 -1.17
CA LEU A 20 25.07 -0.34 -1.99
C LEU A 20 26.28 -0.73 -1.14
N TRP A 21 26.44 -0.12 0.04
CA TRP A 21 27.48 -0.52 1.00
C TRP A 21 27.22 -1.93 1.58
N GLU A 22 25.98 -2.23 1.95
CA GLU A 22 25.60 -3.58 2.41
C GLU A 22 25.82 -4.64 1.33
N GLN A 23 25.69 -4.26 0.05
CA GLN A 23 25.89 -5.14 -1.10
C GLN A 23 27.33 -5.08 -1.69
N ASP A 24 28.26 -4.34 -1.09
CA ASP A 24 29.62 -4.12 -1.64
C ASP A 24 30.43 -5.42 -1.80
N HIS A 25 30.09 -6.47 -1.05
CA HIS A 25 30.64 -7.81 -1.21
C HIS A 25 30.41 -8.42 -2.61
N GLN A 26 29.44 -7.90 -3.39
CA GLN A 26 29.15 -8.32 -4.76
C GLN A 26 29.79 -7.42 -5.83
N ALA A 27 30.56 -6.41 -5.43
CA ALA A 27 31.07 -5.38 -6.35
C ALA A 27 31.80 -5.94 -7.57
N ASP A 28 32.65 -6.95 -7.37
CA ASP A 28 33.47 -7.56 -8.43
C ASP A 28 32.88 -8.86 -9.00
N HIS A 29 31.64 -9.21 -8.64
CA HIS A 29 31.02 -10.44 -9.11
C HIS A 29 30.41 -10.26 -10.51
N TYR A 30 30.58 -11.25 -11.37
CA TYR A 30 29.93 -11.30 -12.69
C TYR A 30 28.42 -11.53 -12.56
N LEU A 31 28.01 -12.34 -11.59
CA LEU A 31 26.63 -12.69 -11.29
C LEU A 31 26.23 -12.02 -9.97
N VAL A 32 25.31 -11.07 -10.03
CA VAL A 32 24.88 -10.26 -8.87
C VAL A 32 23.40 -10.46 -8.55
N SER A 33 22.98 -10.05 -7.36
CA SER A 33 21.58 -10.13 -6.94
C SER A 33 20.70 -9.10 -7.65
N PHE A 34 19.40 -9.38 -7.72
CA PHE A 34 18.38 -8.45 -8.25
C PHE A 34 18.41 -7.10 -7.52
N GLU A 35 18.74 -7.10 -6.24
CA GLU A 35 18.85 -5.92 -5.38
C GLU A 35 19.88 -4.88 -5.89
N MET A 36 20.79 -5.26 -6.77
CA MET A 36 21.73 -4.35 -7.42
C MET A 36 21.15 -3.65 -8.66
N THR A 37 19.94 -4.01 -9.09
CA THR A 37 19.24 -3.40 -10.22
C THR A 37 18.41 -2.19 -9.77
N ARG A 38 17.97 -1.34 -10.73
CA ARG A 38 17.10 -0.21 -10.41
C ARG A 38 15.80 -0.63 -9.70
N PRO A 39 15.06 -1.64 -10.16
CA PRO A 39 13.88 -2.09 -9.43
C PRO A 39 14.21 -2.63 -8.04
N GLY A 40 15.28 -3.42 -7.91
CA GLY A 40 15.68 -3.98 -6.62
C GLY A 40 16.12 -2.90 -5.62
N ILE A 41 16.86 -1.88 -6.07
CA ILE A 41 17.21 -0.73 -5.23
C ILE A 41 15.96 0.06 -4.82
N ALA A 42 15.01 0.25 -5.76
CA ALA A 42 13.76 0.92 -5.45
C ALA A 42 12.98 0.18 -4.35
N GLU A 43 12.90 -1.13 -4.45
CA GLU A 43 12.23 -1.99 -3.48
C GLU A 43 12.91 -1.94 -2.11
N VAL A 44 14.20 -2.24 -2.04
CA VAL A 44 14.93 -2.31 -0.75
C VAL A 44 15.00 -0.95 -0.05
N CYS A 45 15.15 0.14 -0.80
CA CYS A 45 15.22 1.48 -0.24
C CYS A 45 13.85 2.14 -0.03
N ALA A 46 12.74 1.44 -0.32
CA ALA A 46 11.37 1.98 -0.28
C ALA A 46 11.26 3.30 -1.09
N LEU A 47 11.68 3.25 -2.36
CA LEU A 47 11.71 4.39 -3.26
C LEU A 47 10.92 4.10 -4.54
N HIS A 48 10.31 5.12 -5.11
CA HIS A 48 9.79 5.02 -6.47
C HIS A 48 10.94 4.91 -7.49
N PRO A 49 10.84 4.03 -8.52
CA PRO A 49 11.90 3.86 -9.53
C PRO A 49 12.39 5.16 -10.21
N PRO A 50 11.55 6.17 -10.49
CA PRO A 50 12.00 7.48 -10.98
C PRO A 50 12.95 8.19 -10.02
N ASN A 51 12.70 8.11 -8.70
CA ASN A 51 13.56 8.72 -7.67
C ASN A 51 14.93 8.04 -7.61
N VAL A 52 14.97 6.71 -7.74
CA VAL A 52 16.23 5.98 -7.87
C VAL A 52 17.02 6.46 -9.08
N SER A 53 16.38 6.57 -10.25
CA SER A 53 17.05 7.02 -11.48
C SER A 53 17.60 8.45 -11.38
N ARG A 54 16.92 9.32 -10.63
CA ARG A 54 17.37 10.70 -10.39
C ARG A 54 18.56 10.71 -9.44
N ALA A 55 18.44 10.06 -8.29
CA ALA A 55 19.50 9.99 -7.29
C ALA A 55 20.75 9.30 -7.83
N MET A 56 20.59 8.22 -8.62
CA MET A 56 21.73 7.55 -9.26
C MET A 56 22.50 8.45 -10.22
N ARG A 57 21.80 9.30 -10.99
CA ARG A 57 22.48 10.26 -11.87
C ARG A 57 23.31 11.26 -11.08
N GLU A 58 22.79 11.77 -9.98
CA GLU A 58 23.49 12.67 -9.07
C GLU A 58 24.71 11.98 -8.45
N LEU A 59 24.55 10.76 -7.91
CA LEU A 59 25.65 9.98 -7.31
C LEU A 59 26.75 9.58 -8.32
N ILE A 60 26.38 9.32 -9.59
CA ILE A 60 27.34 9.06 -10.65
C ILE A 60 28.09 10.34 -11.03
N GLN A 61 27.38 11.47 -11.13
CA GLN A 61 27.99 12.78 -11.42
C GLN A 61 28.96 13.20 -10.32
N ASP A 62 28.66 12.88 -9.06
CA ASP A 62 29.52 13.13 -7.92
C ASP A 62 30.68 12.12 -7.81
N GLY A 63 30.76 11.14 -8.72
CA GLY A 63 31.82 10.13 -8.74
C GLY A 63 31.71 9.05 -7.65
N LEU A 64 30.58 8.97 -6.95
CA LEU A 64 30.40 8.05 -5.80
C LEU A 64 29.93 6.64 -6.23
N VAL A 65 29.28 6.53 -7.40
CA VAL A 65 28.67 5.29 -7.90
C VAL A 65 29.06 5.07 -9.36
N SER A 66 29.32 3.83 -9.73
CA SER A 66 29.59 3.41 -11.11
C SER A 66 28.49 2.47 -11.62
N GLU A 67 28.11 2.64 -12.90
CA GLU A 67 27.12 1.80 -13.58
C GLU A 67 27.80 0.68 -14.36
N TYR A 68 27.25 -0.53 -14.25
CA TYR A 68 27.70 -1.72 -14.97
C TYR A 68 26.53 -2.45 -15.60
N THR A 69 26.79 -3.32 -16.58
CA THR A 69 25.79 -4.24 -17.14
C THR A 69 26.20 -5.66 -16.79
N ARG A 70 25.43 -6.31 -15.90
CA ARG A 70 25.75 -7.64 -15.35
C ARG A 70 24.60 -8.61 -15.49
N THR A 71 24.89 -9.90 -15.34
CA THR A 71 23.89 -10.96 -15.27
C THR A 71 23.32 -11.03 -13.86
N ILE A 72 22.00 -11.11 -13.76
CA ILE A 72 21.29 -11.18 -12.48
C ILE A 72 21.05 -12.64 -12.12
N ARG A 73 21.20 -13.00 -10.86
CA ARG A 73 20.90 -14.36 -10.38
C ARG A 73 19.43 -14.68 -10.61
N GLY A 74 19.15 -15.77 -11.32
CA GLY A 74 17.78 -16.19 -11.63
C GLY A 74 17.16 -15.50 -12.85
N ASP A 75 17.90 -14.63 -13.56
CA ASP A 75 17.48 -14.03 -14.82
C ASP A 75 18.57 -14.25 -15.89
N GLU A 76 18.18 -14.68 -17.08
CA GLU A 76 19.11 -14.83 -18.21
C GLU A 76 19.51 -13.49 -18.84
N ARG A 77 18.81 -12.41 -18.50
CA ARG A 77 19.03 -11.09 -19.08
C ARG A 77 20.10 -10.33 -18.30
N ARG A 78 20.95 -9.64 -19.05
CA ARG A 78 21.87 -8.66 -18.47
C ARG A 78 21.11 -7.37 -18.20
N GLN A 79 21.28 -6.85 -16.99
CA GLN A 79 20.65 -5.61 -16.54
C GLN A 79 21.68 -4.58 -16.07
N LYS A 80 21.27 -3.32 -16.03
CA LYS A 80 22.05 -2.25 -15.42
C LYS A 80 22.08 -2.45 -13.91
N THR A 81 23.28 -2.41 -13.35
CA THR A 81 23.58 -2.54 -11.92
C THR A 81 24.52 -1.43 -11.49
N TRP A 82 24.55 -1.14 -10.22
CA TRP A 82 25.38 -0.06 -9.67
C TRP A 82 26.21 -0.58 -8.51
N GLN A 83 27.40 0.00 -8.35
CA GLN A 83 28.27 -0.26 -7.21
C GLN A 83 28.98 1.01 -6.78
N LEU A 84 29.48 1.02 -5.54
CA LEU A 84 30.27 2.13 -5.03
C LEU A 84 31.64 2.19 -5.71
N THR A 85 32.14 3.41 -5.94
CA THR A 85 33.54 3.68 -6.23
C THR A 85 34.36 3.70 -4.94
N ASP A 86 35.69 3.88 -5.00
CA ASP A 86 36.51 4.02 -3.80
C ASP A 86 36.19 5.31 -3.03
N GLU A 87 35.93 6.41 -3.74
CA GLU A 87 35.41 7.64 -3.16
C GLU A 87 34.01 7.41 -2.57
N GLY A 88 33.15 6.67 -3.29
CA GLY A 88 31.83 6.30 -2.83
C GLY A 88 31.85 5.46 -1.56
N ARG A 89 32.79 4.52 -1.44
CA ARG A 89 32.98 3.73 -0.20
C ARG A 89 33.37 4.61 0.99
N THR A 90 34.25 5.58 0.74
CA THR A 90 34.69 6.51 1.79
C THR A 90 33.53 7.40 2.25
N GLU A 91 32.78 7.98 1.31
CA GLU A 91 31.63 8.82 1.62
C GLU A 91 30.48 8.01 2.27
N ALA A 92 30.19 6.81 1.75
CA ALA A 92 29.19 5.91 2.34
C ALA A 92 29.52 5.60 3.80
N ARG A 93 30.78 5.27 4.11
CA ARG A 93 31.23 5.01 5.49
C ARG A 93 30.95 6.20 6.40
N ASN A 94 31.25 7.41 5.96
CA ASN A 94 31.04 8.63 6.75
C ASN A 94 29.56 8.88 7.02
N ARG A 95 28.70 8.67 6.01
CA ARG A 95 27.24 8.84 6.15
C ARG A 95 26.62 7.74 7.01
N ILE A 96 27.05 6.50 6.82
CA ILE A 96 26.58 5.35 7.60
C ILE A 96 26.89 5.52 9.08
N GLU A 97 28.05 6.08 9.44
CA GLU A 97 28.39 6.33 10.84
C GLU A 97 27.44 7.35 11.48
N LYS A 98 27.01 8.36 10.73
CA LYS A 98 25.96 9.29 11.17
C LYS A 98 24.62 8.58 11.33
N LEU A 99 24.23 7.76 10.35
CA LEU A 99 22.99 7.00 10.40
C LEU A 99 22.94 6.02 11.59
N ARG A 100 24.05 5.34 11.88
CA ARG A 100 24.20 4.44 13.04
C ARG A 100 23.99 5.16 14.36
N SER A 101 24.39 6.42 14.44
CA SER A 101 24.29 7.23 15.67
C SER A 101 22.90 7.87 15.85
N MET A 102 22.02 7.81 14.87
CA MET A 102 20.67 8.34 14.99
C MET A 102 19.89 7.63 16.11
N MET A 103 19.10 8.40 16.85
CA MET A 103 18.27 7.86 17.92
C MET A 103 16.93 7.41 17.33
N VAL A 104 16.51 6.22 17.68
CA VAL A 104 15.23 5.60 17.27
C VAL A 104 14.44 5.20 18.51
N LEU A 105 13.12 5.28 18.43
CA LEU A 105 12.23 4.79 19.48
C LEU A 105 11.90 3.32 19.21
N ILE A 106 12.11 2.47 20.20
CA ILE A 106 11.69 1.08 20.17
C ILE A 106 10.69 0.81 21.29
N ARG A 107 9.80 -0.14 21.08
CA ARG A 107 8.92 -0.68 22.12
C ARG A 107 9.28 -2.13 22.37
N GLU A 108 9.76 -2.40 23.58
CA GLU A 108 10.09 -3.75 24.03
C GLU A 108 8.84 -4.63 24.25
N ARG A 109 9.04 -5.95 24.44
CA ARG A 109 7.94 -6.92 24.70
C ARG A 109 7.02 -6.50 25.84
N GLU A 110 7.57 -5.85 26.87
CA GLU A 110 6.83 -5.38 28.03
C GLU A 110 6.08 -4.07 27.79
N GLY A 111 6.08 -3.55 26.56
CA GLY A 111 5.41 -2.30 26.18
C GLY A 111 6.18 -1.03 26.52
N LYS A 112 7.36 -1.14 27.13
CA LYS A 112 8.20 0.00 27.49
C LYS A 112 8.81 0.64 26.26
N LEU A 113 8.67 1.97 26.17
CA LEU A 113 9.34 2.78 25.13
C LEU A 113 10.78 3.08 25.56
N LEU A 114 11.71 2.83 24.66
CA LEU A 114 13.13 3.08 24.85
C LEU A 114 13.66 3.84 23.65
N GLU A 115 14.40 4.92 23.89
CA GLU A 115 15.16 5.64 22.87
C GLU A 115 16.58 5.08 22.81
N ILE A 116 16.97 4.57 21.64
CA ILE A 116 18.25 3.86 21.44
C ILE A 116 18.88 4.25 20.10
N ARG A 117 20.17 4.05 19.98
CA ARG A 117 20.87 4.25 18.69
C ARG A 117 20.37 3.23 17.65
N ALA A 118 20.24 3.67 16.39
CA ALA A 118 19.75 2.84 15.30
C ALA A 118 20.57 1.55 15.09
N ASP A 119 21.90 1.62 15.28
CA ASP A 119 22.79 0.45 15.16
C ASP A 119 22.62 -0.60 16.28
N LYS A 120 21.90 -0.27 17.34
CA LYS A 120 21.61 -1.16 18.46
C LYS A 120 20.15 -1.65 18.50
N ALA A 121 19.29 -1.07 17.70
CA ALA A 121 17.87 -1.35 17.75
C ALA A 121 17.54 -2.80 17.34
N ALA A 122 18.18 -3.33 16.32
CA ALA A 122 17.97 -4.71 15.87
C ALA A 122 18.39 -5.72 16.95
N ASP A 123 19.55 -5.52 17.59
CA ASP A 123 20.05 -6.37 18.68
C ASP A 123 19.10 -6.32 19.87
N GLN A 124 18.65 -5.12 20.26
CA GLN A 124 17.71 -4.94 21.38
C GLN A 124 16.35 -5.60 21.14
N LEU A 125 15.88 -5.55 19.91
CA LEU A 125 14.64 -6.21 19.49
C LEU A 125 14.83 -7.70 19.16
N GLN A 126 16.07 -8.22 19.25
CA GLN A 126 16.41 -9.61 18.91
C GLN A 126 15.97 -9.99 17.48
N THR A 127 16.25 -9.11 16.51
CA THR A 127 15.80 -9.27 15.14
C THR A 127 17.00 -9.27 14.18
N GLY A 128 16.78 -9.83 12.98
CA GLY A 128 17.77 -9.78 11.90
C GLY A 128 17.67 -8.53 11.02
N LEU A 129 17.08 -7.43 11.50
CA LEU A 129 16.92 -6.22 10.71
C LEU A 129 18.29 -5.59 10.37
N THR A 130 18.44 -5.16 9.11
CA THR A 130 19.58 -4.32 8.71
C THR A 130 19.39 -2.89 9.23
N LEU A 131 20.49 -2.12 9.24
CA LEU A 131 20.42 -0.71 9.64
C LEU A 131 19.43 0.09 8.78
N LEU A 132 19.41 -0.18 7.46
CA LEU A 132 18.46 0.46 6.55
C LEU A 132 17.01 0.14 6.95
N GLN A 133 16.71 -1.12 7.25
CA GLN A 133 15.38 -1.54 7.67
C GLN A 133 14.95 -0.87 8.98
N VAL A 134 15.83 -0.81 9.98
CA VAL A 134 15.59 -0.10 11.25
C VAL A 134 15.23 1.36 10.99
N LEU A 135 16.03 2.05 10.19
CA LEU A 135 15.82 3.48 9.90
C LEU A 135 14.53 3.73 9.12
N MET A 136 14.20 2.84 8.16
CA MET A 136 12.98 2.96 7.38
C MET A 136 11.72 2.77 8.25
N HIS A 137 11.72 1.77 9.13
CA HIS A 137 10.65 1.60 10.12
C HIS A 137 10.51 2.83 11.01
N ALA A 138 11.62 3.30 11.59
CA ALA A 138 11.59 4.46 12.46
C ALA A 138 11.10 5.74 11.76
N GLN A 139 11.41 5.88 10.46
CA GLN A 139 10.92 7.02 9.67
C GLN A 139 9.41 6.96 9.42
N HIS A 140 8.86 5.78 9.13
CA HIS A 140 7.46 5.63 8.73
C HIS A 140 6.51 5.45 9.92
N GLU A 141 6.91 4.67 10.91
CA GLU A 141 6.07 4.32 12.05
C GLU A 141 6.39 5.12 13.32
N GLY A 142 7.53 5.81 13.34
CA GLY A 142 8.02 6.56 14.50
C GLY A 142 8.55 5.69 15.63
N VAL A 143 7.96 4.52 15.86
CA VAL A 143 8.34 3.56 16.91
C VAL A 143 8.49 2.17 16.31
N LEU A 144 9.62 1.51 16.56
CA LEU A 144 9.79 0.09 16.23
C LEU A 144 9.19 -0.76 17.35
N ASN A 145 8.15 -1.50 17.05
CA ASN A 145 7.53 -2.41 18.01
C ASN A 145 8.13 -3.81 17.89
N PHE A 146 8.37 -4.46 19.03
CA PHE A 146 8.83 -5.85 19.09
C PHE A 146 7.82 -6.75 18.42
N GLY A 147 7.22 -6.95 17.69
CA GLY A 147 6.24 -7.80 17.02
C GLY A 147 5.80 -7.26 15.65
N ASP A 148 6.09 -6.00 15.35
CA ASP A 148 5.68 -5.34 14.11
C ASP A 148 6.79 -5.34 13.04
N ILE A 149 7.69 -6.33 13.08
CA ILE A 149 8.80 -6.39 12.14
C ILE A 149 8.30 -6.89 10.80
N ARG A 150 8.05 -5.94 9.92
CA ARG A 150 7.42 -6.16 8.62
C ARG A 150 8.36 -6.59 7.50
N PHE A 151 9.65 -6.65 7.77
CA PHE A 151 10.58 -7.18 6.78
C PHE A 151 10.79 -8.66 7.02
N GLY A 152 10.55 -9.45 5.99
CA GLY A 152 10.89 -10.86 5.97
C GLY A 152 12.40 -11.07 6.16
N ALA A 153 12.88 -10.81 7.36
CA ALA A 153 14.24 -11.14 7.81
C ALA A 153 14.53 -12.65 7.69
N ILE A 154 13.51 -13.40 7.36
CA ILE A 154 13.47 -14.84 7.15
C ILE A 154 14.62 -15.35 6.27
N ILE A 155 15.13 -14.54 5.38
CA ILE A 155 15.98 -15.03 4.28
C ILE A 155 17.44 -14.65 4.45
N ARG A 156 17.82 -13.81 5.42
CA ARG A 156 19.15 -13.22 5.47
C ARG A 156 20.06 -13.64 6.62
N SER A 157 19.65 -14.58 7.46
CA SER A 157 20.58 -15.09 8.46
C SER A 157 21.44 -16.19 7.86
N GLU A 158 22.59 -15.80 7.32
CA GLU A 158 23.69 -16.73 7.01
C GLU A 158 24.20 -17.50 8.24
N SER A 159 23.72 -17.15 9.43
CA SER A 159 24.08 -17.75 10.72
C SER A 159 22.95 -18.58 11.35
N ALA A 160 21.85 -18.84 10.65
CA ALA A 160 20.90 -19.83 11.12
C ALA A 160 21.58 -21.22 11.12
N PRO A 161 21.47 -21.99 12.21
CA PRO A 161 22.00 -23.36 12.21
C PRO A 161 21.42 -24.08 11.00
N THR A 162 22.28 -24.78 10.28
CA THR A 162 21.94 -25.60 9.12
C THR A 162 20.80 -26.53 9.49
N SER A 163 19.58 -26.07 9.26
CA SER A 163 18.40 -26.92 9.28
C SER A 163 18.47 -27.81 8.05
N GLU A 164 17.94 -29.02 8.15
CA GLU A 164 17.87 -29.95 7.03
C GLU A 164 17.23 -29.26 5.81
N PRO A 165 17.68 -29.58 4.57
CA PRO A 165 17.10 -28.98 3.37
C PRO A 165 15.58 -29.18 3.36
N GLY A 166 14.83 -28.08 3.38
CA GLY A 166 13.36 -28.07 3.40
C GLY A 166 12.72 -27.67 4.74
N SER A 167 13.47 -27.50 5.84
CA SER A 167 12.93 -26.98 7.09
C SER A 167 13.28 -25.49 7.24
N LEU A 168 12.40 -24.62 6.75
CA LEU A 168 12.44 -23.19 7.06
C LEU A 168 11.78 -22.98 8.43
N LYS A 169 12.58 -22.60 9.42
CA LYS A 169 12.02 -22.01 10.63
C LYS A 169 11.67 -20.56 10.30
N LEU A 170 10.38 -20.26 10.30
CA LEU A 170 9.93 -18.87 10.33
C LEU A 170 10.50 -18.23 11.60
N LEU A 171 11.27 -17.17 11.46
CA LEU A 171 11.83 -16.47 12.61
C LEU A 171 10.71 -15.87 13.44
N SER A 172 10.77 -16.03 14.74
CA SER A 172 9.88 -15.38 15.70
C SER A 172 9.87 -13.87 15.40
N GLY A 173 8.68 -13.31 15.17
CA GLY A 173 8.49 -11.90 14.85
C GLY A 173 8.33 -11.56 13.36
N ALA A 174 8.78 -12.38 12.43
CA ALA A 174 8.64 -12.11 10.98
C ALA A 174 7.19 -12.18 10.47
N HIS A 175 6.30 -12.74 11.25
CA HIS A 175 4.90 -13.05 10.93
C HIS A 175 3.89 -12.19 11.67
N SER A 176 4.31 -11.23 12.45
CA SER A 176 3.42 -10.36 13.25
C SER A 176 2.93 -9.12 12.49
N THR A 177 2.99 -9.15 11.17
CA THR A 177 2.60 -8.01 10.33
C THR A 177 1.13 -7.97 9.99
N TYR A 178 0.38 -9.02 10.28
CA TYR A 178 -1.07 -9.04 10.09
C TYR A 178 -1.79 -8.82 11.42
N HIS A 179 -3.04 -8.39 11.33
CA HIS A 179 -3.95 -8.28 12.45
C HIS A 179 -5.13 -9.23 12.27
N VAL A 180 -5.69 -9.70 13.35
CA VAL A 180 -6.90 -10.55 13.33
C VAL A 180 -8.18 -9.74 13.13
N ARG A 181 -8.08 -8.42 13.17
CA ARG A 181 -9.14 -7.46 12.86
C ARG A 181 -8.55 -6.21 12.23
N PRO A 182 -9.29 -5.48 11.40
CA PRO A 182 -8.92 -4.13 11.02
C PRO A 182 -8.76 -3.22 12.25
N PRO A 183 -8.03 -2.09 12.13
CA PRO A 183 -7.87 -1.15 13.23
C PRO A 183 -9.23 -0.59 13.66
N GLU A 184 -9.41 -0.39 14.96
CA GLU A 184 -10.56 0.35 15.47
C GLU A 184 -10.57 1.77 14.87
N THR A 185 -11.70 2.17 14.38
CA THR A 185 -11.87 3.49 13.75
C THR A 185 -13.01 4.25 14.43
N ARG A 186 -13.12 5.54 14.10
CA ARG A 186 -14.24 6.36 14.55
C ARG A 186 -15.55 5.84 13.94
N THR A 187 -16.65 6.32 14.49
CA THR A 187 -18.00 5.99 14.01
C THR A 187 -18.13 6.22 12.51
N VAL A 188 -18.72 5.26 11.82
CA VAL A 188 -19.12 5.40 10.41
C VAL A 188 -20.45 6.13 10.34
N HIS A 189 -20.51 7.17 9.56
CA HIS A 189 -21.76 7.87 9.24
C HIS A 189 -22.19 7.49 7.82
N GLY A 190 -23.47 7.17 7.65
CA GLY A 190 -24.00 6.70 6.36
C GLY A 190 -23.45 5.34 5.92
N ARG A 191 -23.12 5.24 4.64
CA ARG A 191 -22.52 4.04 4.01
C ARG A 191 -23.42 2.79 4.09
N VAL A 192 -24.74 2.98 4.16
CA VAL A 192 -25.71 1.88 4.27
C VAL A 192 -25.72 1.02 3.01
N ASP A 193 -25.69 1.66 1.84
CA ASP A 193 -25.70 0.98 0.55
C ASP A 193 -24.39 0.21 0.31
N GLU A 194 -23.27 0.80 0.65
CA GLU A 194 -21.95 0.15 0.51
C GLU A 194 -21.82 -1.04 1.47
N LYS A 195 -22.27 -0.91 2.71
CA LYS A 195 -22.33 -2.04 3.67
C LYS A 195 -23.28 -3.14 3.17
N SER A 196 -24.44 -2.78 2.62
CA SER A 196 -25.40 -3.75 2.04
C SER A 196 -24.75 -4.49 0.87
N ARG A 197 -23.99 -3.80 0.03
CA ARG A 197 -23.29 -4.40 -1.10
C ARG A 197 -22.17 -5.34 -0.65
N LEU A 198 -21.38 -4.96 0.35
CA LEU A 198 -20.37 -5.84 0.97
C LEU A 198 -21.01 -7.10 1.57
N ASN A 199 -22.16 -6.98 2.24
CA ASN A 199 -22.92 -8.13 2.75
C ASN A 199 -23.40 -9.04 1.62
N SER A 200 -23.97 -8.46 0.56
CA SER A 200 -24.45 -9.22 -0.60
C SER A 200 -23.32 -9.99 -1.29
N TRP A 201 -22.13 -9.36 -1.41
CA TRP A 201 -20.95 -10.04 -1.91
C TRP A 201 -20.51 -11.17 -0.98
N TYR A 202 -20.40 -10.93 0.32
CA TYR A 202 -19.95 -11.93 1.30
C TYR A 202 -20.84 -13.18 1.29
N ASP A 203 -22.15 -12.99 1.13
CA ASP A 203 -23.14 -14.06 1.03
C ASP A 203 -23.21 -14.70 -0.38
N SER A 204 -22.52 -14.14 -1.37
CA SER A 204 -22.47 -14.63 -2.75
C SER A 204 -21.41 -15.71 -2.94
N ALA A 205 -21.36 -16.27 -4.16
CA ALA A 205 -20.29 -17.18 -4.57
C ALA A 205 -19.04 -16.46 -5.13
N THR A 206 -19.08 -15.13 -5.30
CA THR A 206 -17.96 -14.35 -5.85
C THR A 206 -16.78 -14.34 -4.89
N PRO A 207 -15.62 -14.88 -5.26
CA PRO A 207 -14.51 -15.11 -4.34
C PRO A 207 -13.81 -13.84 -3.90
N MET A 208 -13.81 -12.79 -4.71
CA MET A 208 -13.05 -11.57 -4.43
C MET A 208 -13.88 -10.29 -4.57
N PHE A 209 -13.61 -9.35 -3.68
CA PHE A 209 -14.12 -7.98 -3.74
C PHE A 209 -12.97 -6.98 -3.81
N VAL A 210 -13.09 -5.97 -4.65
CA VAL A 210 -12.13 -4.86 -4.76
C VAL A 210 -12.82 -3.57 -4.38
N LEU A 211 -12.36 -2.96 -3.29
CA LEU A 211 -12.81 -1.66 -2.83
C LEU A 211 -11.77 -0.60 -3.23
N SER A 212 -12.14 0.29 -4.14
CA SER A 212 -11.27 1.37 -4.58
C SER A 212 -11.81 2.75 -4.16
N GLY A 213 -11.00 3.78 -4.26
CA GLY A 213 -11.38 5.15 -3.97
C GLY A 213 -10.20 6.00 -3.53
N ILE A 214 -10.37 7.32 -3.56
CA ILE A 214 -9.31 8.27 -3.19
C ILE A 214 -8.88 8.13 -1.72
N ALA A 215 -7.68 8.65 -1.41
CA ALA A 215 -7.19 8.69 -0.03
C ALA A 215 -8.17 9.45 0.87
N GLY A 216 -8.39 8.99 2.09
CA GLY A 216 -9.27 9.65 3.06
C GLY A 216 -10.77 9.52 2.82
N CYS A 217 -11.23 8.79 1.78
CA CYS A 217 -12.68 8.59 1.53
C CYS A 217 -13.34 7.57 2.49
N GLY A 218 -12.61 7.02 3.45
CA GLY A 218 -13.16 6.16 4.50
C GLY A 218 -13.19 4.67 4.17
N LYS A 219 -12.35 4.16 3.26
CA LYS A 219 -12.29 2.73 2.89
C LYS A 219 -12.01 1.82 4.08
N THR A 220 -10.92 2.08 4.80
CA THR A 220 -10.53 1.30 5.98
C THR A 220 -11.56 1.42 7.11
N THR A 221 -12.15 2.59 7.28
CA THR A 221 -13.20 2.84 8.26
C THR A 221 -14.47 2.03 7.95
N LEU A 222 -14.94 2.07 6.70
CA LEU A 222 -16.06 1.25 6.24
C LEU A 222 -15.80 -0.24 6.47
N LEU A 223 -14.58 -0.70 6.11
CA LEU A 223 -14.18 -2.08 6.25
C LEU A 223 -14.16 -2.54 7.71
N SER A 224 -13.61 -1.72 8.61
CA SER A 224 -13.54 -2.03 10.03
C SER A 224 -14.93 -2.30 10.61
N HIS A 225 -15.86 -1.39 10.39
CA HIS A 225 -17.25 -1.55 10.87
C HIS A 225 -17.98 -2.71 10.20
N TRP A 226 -17.73 -2.93 8.90
CA TRP A 226 -18.34 -4.08 8.22
C TRP A 226 -17.82 -5.42 8.75
N VAL A 227 -16.52 -5.52 9.04
CA VAL A 227 -15.93 -6.74 9.62
C VAL A 227 -16.48 -7.01 11.02
N ASP A 228 -16.68 -5.98 11.85
CA ASP A 228 -17.31 -6.13 13.15
C ASP A 228 -18.74 -6.66 13.03
N ASP A 229 -19.51 -6.15 12.07
CA ASP A 229 -20.85 -6.64 11.75
C ASP A 229 -20.84 -8.11 11.28
N VAL A 230 -19.85 -8.51 10.47
CA VAL A 230 -19.68 -9.91 10.02
C VAL A 230 -19.27 -10.82 11.17
N LEU A 231 -18.31 -10.42 11.98
CA LEU A 231 -17.88 -11.20 13.15
C LEU A 231 -18.99 -11.34 14.20
N GLY A 232 -19.86 -10.34 14.32
CA GLY A 232 -21.06 -10.43 15.16
C GLY A 232 -22.03 -11.52 14.69
N ARG A 233 -22.08 -11.81 13.39
CA ARG A 233 -22.93 -12.86 12.79
C ARG A 233 -22.22 -14.21 12.69
N SER A 234 -20.91 -14.21 12.50
CA SER A 234 -20.05 -15.39 12.31
C SER A 234 -18.84 -15.32 13.24
N PRO A 235 -19.01 -15.62 14.53
CA PRO A 235 -17.92 -15.46 15.52
C PRO A 235 -16.70 -16.35 15.26
N ASN A 236 -16.91 -17.46 14.56
CA ASN A 236 -15.87 -18.44 14.24
C ASN A 236 -15.20 -18.17 12.88
N LEU A 237 -15.44 -17.00 12.27
CA LEU A 237 -14.76 -16.61 11.05
C LEU A 237 -13.31 -16.21 11.35
N GLY A 238 -12.36 -16.86 10.69
CA GLY A 238 -10.95 -16.43 10.70
C GLY A 238 -10.79 -15.14 9.90
N VAL A 239 -10.18 -14.11 10.48
CA VAL A 239 -9.85 -12.86 9.77
C VAL A 239 -8.34 -12.69 9.72
N MET A 240 -7.83 -12.26 8.59
CA MET A 240 -6.49 -11.77 8.38
C MET A 240 -6.57 -10.38 7.74
N TYR A 241 -6.24 -9.34 8.48
CA TYR A 241 -6.09 -7.98 7.96
C TYR A 241 -4.60 -7.64 7.80
N TYR A 242 -4.20 -7.26 6.59
CA TYR A 242 -2.82 -6.94 6.26
C TYR A 242 -2.74 -5.54 5.63
N PRO A 243 -2.23 -4.54 6.36
CA PRO A 243 -2.00 -3.21 5.81
C PRO A 243 -0.71 -3.21 4.99
N CYS A 244 -0.84 -3.24 3.66
CA CYS A 244 0.29 -3.28 2.75
C CYS A 244 1.11 -1.99 2.79
N GLN A 245 2.42 -2.11 2.92
CA GLN A 245 3.36 -1.00 2.96
C GLN A 245 4.23 -0.97 1.69
N PRO A 246 4.85 0.17 1.33
CA PRO A 246 5.68 0.29 0.13
C PRO A 246 6.90 -0.64 0.10
N TRP A 247 7.29 -1.20 1.23
CA TRP A 247 8.40 -2.15 1.37
C TRP A 247 7.97 -3.61 1.49
N ASP A 248 6.67 -3.88 1.55
CA ASP A 248 6.17 -5.25 1.64
C ASP A 248 6.40 -6.00 0.33
N THR A 249 6.65 -7.28 0.46
CA THR A 249 6.90 -8.19 -0.65
C THR A 249 5.81 -9.27 -0.73
N PRO A 250 5.60 -9.88 -1.89
CA PRO A 250 4.72 -11.04 -2.01
C PRO A 250 5.05 -12.15 -1.01
N LEU A 251 6.34 -12.32 -0.70
CA LEU A 251 6.80 -13.30 0.29
C LEU A 251 6.34 -12.94 1.70
N GLY A 252 6.44 -11.67 2.10
CA GLY A 252 5.99 -11.19 3.41
C GLY A 252 4.48 -11.41 3.62
N ILE A 253 3.66 -11.14 2.61
CA ILE A 253 2.22 -11.40 2.67
C ILE A 253 1.94 -12.91 2.75
N ALA A 254 2.61 -13.71 1.92
CA ALA A 254 2.43 -15.16 1.92
C ALA A 254 2.83 -15.81 3.25
N THR A 255 3.97 -15.41 3.83
CA THR A 255 4.42 -15.92 5.14
C THR A 255 3.48 -15.50 6.27
N SER A 256 2.96 -14.28 6.24
CA SER A 256 1.95 -13.81 7.19
C SER A 256 0.66 -14.63 7.09
N LEU A 257 0.24 -15.00 5.89
CA LEU A 257 -0.91 -15.89 5.68
C LEU A 257 -0.64 -17.30 6.23
N LEU A 258 0.54 -17.87 5.95
CA LEU A 258 0.91 -19.18 6.50
C LEU A 258 0.92 -19.17 8.03
N HIS A 259 1.46 -18.12 8.63
CA HIS A 259 1.44 -17.98 10.08
C HIS A 259 0.00 -17.85 10.64
N ARG A 260 -0.87 -17.10 9.94
CA ARG A 260 -2.29 -17.01 10.34
C ARG A 260 -3.00 -18.36 10.31
N LEU A 261 -2.55 -19.26 9.44
CA LEU A 261 -3.03 -20.63 9.33
C LEU A 261 -2.30 -21.62 10.26
N GLY A 262 -1.41 -21.12 11.14
CA GLY A 262 -0.64 -21.96 12.04
C GLY A 262 0.48 -22.77 11.35
N ILE A 263 0.79 -22.47 10.08
CA ILE A 263 1.81 -23.17 9.32
C ILE A 263 3.16 -22.47 9.53
N GLY A 264 4.16 -23.19 10.02
CA GLY A 264 5.50 -22.64 10.24
C GLY A 264 5.70 -21.92 11.58
N SER A 265 4.76 -22.00 12.52
CA SER A 265 4.88 -21.44 13.88
C SER A 265 5.81 -22.27 14.77
N GLU A 266 6.48 -21.63 15.75
CA GLU A 266 7.35 -22.34 16.71
C GLU A 266 6.53 -23.34 17.54
N GLY A 267 6.99 -24.60 17.53
CA GLY A 267 6.54 -25.57 18.53
C GLY A 267 6.06 -26.91 18.01
N GLU A 268 5.36 -27.01 16.93
CA GLU A 268 4.96 -28.26 16.26
C GLU A 268 4.28 -27.89 14.95
N THR A 269 5.08 -27.65 13.94
CA THR A 269 4.56 -27.30 12.63
C THR A 269 4.31 -28.57 11.83
N GLU A 270 3.10 -29.02 11.84
CA GLU A 270 2.63 -29.93 10.83
C GLU A 270 2.39 -29.11 9.55
N ASP A 271 3.23 -29.31 8.57
CA ASP A 271 2.98 -28.91 7.17
C ASP A 271 2.69 -30.17 6.36
N PRO A 272 1.51 -30.81 6.53
CA PRO A 272 1.20 -32.08 5.90
C PRO A 272 1.14 -31.99 4.38
N TYR A 273 1.01 -30.78 3.84
CA TYR A 273 0.94 -30.51 2.41
C TYR A 273 2.24 -29.97 1.84
N GLY A 274 3.25 -29.72 2.67
CA GLY A 274 4.56 -29.22 2.25
C GLY A 274 4.49 -27.80 1.66
N ILE A 275 3.60 -26.94 2.15
CA ILE A 275 3.43 -25.57 1.61
C ILE A 275 4.72 -24.77 1.79
N LEU A 276 5.47 -25.02 2.86
CA LEU A 276 6.75 -24.38 3.14
C LEU A 276 7.80 -24.60 2.04
N GLU A 277 7.68 -25.66 1.22
CA GLU A 277 8.55 -25.86 0.06
C GLU A 277 8.35 -24.81 -1.05
N SER A 278 7.24 -24.05 -1.00
CA SER A 278 7.01 -22.93 -1.92
C SER A 278 7.86 -21.71 -1.58
N LEU A 279 8.35 -21.64 -0.34
CA LEU A 279 9.17 -20.53 0.12
C LEU A 279 10.59 -20.64 -0.45
N PRO A 280 11.26 -19.51 -0.71
CA PRO A 280 12.59 -19.54 -1.28
C PRO A 280 13.62 -20.13 -0.30
N LEU A 281 14.42 -21.06 -0.77
CA LEU A 281 15.52 -21.69 -0.02
C LEU A 281 16.79 -20.83 -0.02
N LYS A 282 16.87 -19.85 -0.90
CA LYS A 282 18.06 -19.00 -1.09
C LYS A 282 17.67 -17.54 -1.09
N PRO A 283 18.51 -16.66 -0.54
CA PRO A 283 18.31 -15.21 -0.64
C PRO A 283 18.16 -14.77 -2.11
N GLY A 284 17.18 -13.90 -2.38
CA GLY A 284 16.90 -13.38 -3.72
C GLY A 284 16.08 -14.30 -4.65
N ALA A 285 15.68 -15.48 -4.19
CA ALA A 285 14.69 -16.28 -4.89
C ALA A 285 13.28 -15.86 -4.46
N GLY A 286 12.37 -15.76 -5.41
CA GLY A 286 10.96 -15.45 -5.16
C GLY A 286 10.16 -16.64 -4.67
N LEU A 287 8.94 -16.37 -4.19
CA LEU A 287 7.93 -17.36 -3.84
C LEU A 287 7.55 -18.20 -5.06
N ASN A 288 7.52 -19.53 -4.93
CA ASN A 288 6.99 -20.40 -5.97
C ASN A 288 5.45 -20.40 -5.90
N LEU A 289 4.83 -19.49 -6.63
CA LEU A 289 3.38 -19.26 -6.60
C LEU A 289 2.56 -20.47 -7.04
N ASP A 290 3.06 -21.33 -7.95
CA ASP A 290 2.34 -22.52 -8.39
C ASP A 290 2.31 -23.61 -7.31
N ILE A 291 3.41 -23.82 -6.61
CA ILE A 291 3.47 -24.72 -5.48
C ILE A 291 2.64 -24.16 -4.33
N PHE A 292 2.84 -22.89 -3.98
CA PHE A 292 2.11 -22.19 -2.94
C PHE A 292 0.59 -22.35 -3.12
N ARG A 293 0.07 -21.92 -4.27
CA ARG A 293 -1.36 -22.01 -4.58
C ARG A 293 -1.92 -23.43 -4.47
N ARG A 294 -1.30 -24.41 -5.15
CA ARG A 294 -1.81 -25.78 -5.16
C ARG A 294 -1.87 -26.41 -3.78
N ARG A 295 -0.82 -26.22 -3.00
CA ARG A 295 -0.71 -26.80 -1.67
C ARG A 295 -1.58 -26.08 -0.65
N LEU A 296 -1.70 -24.75 -0.78
CA LEU A 296 -2.61 -23.95 0.04
C LEU A 296 -4.07 -24.35 -0.21
N ILE A 297 -4.48 -24.58 -1.46
CA ILE A 297 -5.82 -25.10 -1.78
C ILE A 297 -6.04 -26.47 -1.13
N ALA A 298 -5.06 -27.39 -1.21
CA ALA A 298 -5.17 -28.68 -0.58
C ALA A 298 -5.31 -28.58 0.94
N HIS A 299 -4.53 -27.71 1.57
CA HIS A 299 -4.59 -27.46 3.01
C HIS A 299 -5.94 -26.87 3.46
N LEU A 300 -6.47 -25.88 2.74
CA LEU A 300 -7.72 -25.19 3.08
C LEU A 300 -8.97 -26.05 2.81
N ASN A 301 -8.90 -27.01 1.88
CA ASN A 301 -9.98 -27.93 1.60
C ASN A 301 -9.98 -29.17 2.52
N ASP A 302 -8.97 -29.35 3.37
CA ASP A 302 -8.99 -30.40 4.38
C ASP A 302 -9.76 -29.92 5.62
N ASP A 303 -10.95 -30.47 5.79
CA ASP A 303 -11.85 -30.17 6.89
C ASP A 303 -11.21 -30.26 8.28
N ASN A 304 -10.14 -31.08 8.43
CA ASN A 304 -9.46 -31.23 9.71
C ASN A 304 -8.57 -30.02 10.05
N ASN A 305 -8.09 -29.27 9.07
CA ASN A 305 -7.14 -28.16 9.31
C ASN A 305 -7.85 -26.90 9.78
N LEU A 306 -8.99 -26.55 9.18
CA LEU A 306 -9.78 -25.39 9.63
C LEU A 306 -10.48 -25.65 10.97
N ARG A 307 -10.82 -26.91 11.27
CA ARG A 307 -11.47 -27.31 12.53
C ARG A 307 -10.51 -27.36 13.73
N LYS A 308 -9.20 -27.38 13.55
CA LYS A 308 -8.24 -27.28 14.67
C LYS A 308 -8.43 -25.99 15.47
N ASP A 309 -8.82 -24.89 14.78
CA ASP A 309 -9.06 -23.58 15.38
C ASP A 309 -10.56 -23.24 15.46
N ASP A 310 -11.47 -24.22 15.27
CA ASP A 310 -12.92 -24.03 15.18
C ASP A 310 -13.36 -22.98 14.13
N LEU A 311 -12.55 -22.77 13.08
CA LEU A 311 -12.84 -21.77 12.05
C LEU A 311 -13.81 -22.32 11.00
N GLU A 312 -14.86 -21.57 10.71
CA GLU A 312 -15.86 -21.86 9.67
C GLU A 312 -15.46 -21.35 8.28
N GLY A 313 -14.43 -20.50 8.21
CA GLY A 313 -13.92 -19.90 6.97
C GLY A 313 -12.80 -18.92 7.25
N LEU A 314 -12.24 -18.33 6.20
CA LEU A 314 -11.18 -17.34 6.28
C LEU A 314 -11.50 -16.14 5.39
N LEU A 315 -11.49 -14.95 5.99
CA LEU A 315 -11.58 -13.66 5.31
C LEU A 315 -10.22 -12.99 5.28
N ILE A 316 -9.64 -12.85 4.10
CA ILE A 316 -8.36 -12.17 3.89
C ILE A 316 -8.63 -10.75 3.40
N LEU A 317 -8.14 -9.78 4.14
CA LEU A 317 -8.29 -8.35 3.90
C LEU A 317 -6.90 -7.75 3.64
N LEU A 318 -6.62 -7.32 2.42
CA LEU A 318 -5.37 -6.65 2.08
C LEU A 318 -5.67 -5.17 1.82
N ASP A 319 -5.18 -4.30 2.70
CA ASP A 319 -5.38 -2.85 2.59
C ASP A 319 -4.17 -2.18 1.92
N ASP A 320 -4.44 -1.09 1.20
CA ASP A 320 -3.44 -0.31 0.46
C ASP A 320 -2.57 -1.17 -0.50
N VAL A 321 -3.18 -2.17 -1.17
CA VAL A 321 -2.47 -3.11 -2.07
C VAL A 321 -1.74 -2.44 -3.23
N HIS A 322 -2.06 -1.18 -3.55
CA HIS A 322 -1.34 -0.37 -4.53
C HIS A 322 0.11 -0.07 -4.12
N ASN A 323 0.45 -0.24 -2.83
CA ASN A 323 1.82 -0.12 -2.34
C ASN A 323 2.71 -1.30 -2.76
N ILE A 324 2.10 -2.46 -3.06
CA ILE A 324 2.84 -3.63 -3.55
C ILE A 324 3.11 -3.46 -5.04
N GLY A 325 4.38 -3.58 -5.43
CA GLY A 325 4.80 -3.44 -6.82
C GLY A 325 4.16 -4.47 -7.78
N SER A 326 4.58 -4.48 -9.04
CA SER A 326 4.05 -5.38 -10.07
C SER A 326 4.13 -6.87 -9.71
N GLU A 327 5.05 -7.27 -8.85
CA GLU A 327 5.15 -8.64 -8.33
C GLU A 327 3.95 -9.03 -7.47
N GLY A 328 3.31 -8.07 -6.80
CA GLY A 328 2.07 -8.27 -6.06
C GLY A 328 0.93 -8.79 -6.93
N ALA A 329 0.84 -8.36 -8.18
CA ALA A 329 -0.17 -8.79 -9.12
C ALA A 329 -0.20 -10.32 -9.29
N HIS A 330 0.98 -10.96 -9.32
CA HIS A 330 1.08 -12.42 -9.42
C HIS A 330 0.60 -13.13 -8.15
N LEU A 331 0.94 -12.60 -6.98
CA LEU A 331 0.44 -13.14 -5.71
C LEU A 331 -1.08 -12.99 -5.60
N PHE A 332 -1.62 -11.80 -5.92
CA PHE A 332 -3.06 -11.55 -5.86
C PHE A 332 -3.83 -12.44 -6.84
N GLY A 333 -3.27 -12.69 -8.04
CA GLY A 333 -3.82 -13.66 -8.98
C GLY A 333 -3.82 -15.09 -8.46
N ALA A 334 -2.77 -15.50 -7.74
CA ALA A 334 -2.71 -16.81 -7.08
C ALA A 334 -3.72 -16.89 -5.91
N LEU A 335 -3.85 -15.85 -5.10
CA LEU A 335 -4.84 -15.79 -4.01
C LEU A 335 -6.28 -15.80 -4.53
N LEU A 336 -6.56 -15.13 -5.65
CA LEU A 336 -7.87 -15.22 -6.31
C LEU A 336 -8.20 -16.68 -6.68
N GLN A 337 -7.25 -17.41 -7.26
CA GLN A 337 -7.45 -18.82 -7.59
C GLN A 337 -7.61 -19.71 -6.34
N VAL A 338 -6.96 -19.36 -5.23
CA VAL A 338 -7.18 -20.02 -3.94
C VAL A 338 -8.62 -19.76 -3.47
N ALA A 339 -9.07 -18.53 -3.49
CA ALA A 339 -10.42 -18.14 -3.07
C ALA A 339 -11.51 -18.79 -3.95
N GLU A 340 -11.26 -18.99 -5.25
CA GLU A 340 -12.17 -19.70 -6.14
C GLU A 340 -12.31 -21.21 -5.80
N ALA A 341 -11.26 -21.81 -5.30
CA ALA A 341 -11.19 -23.25 -5.05
C ALA A 341 -11.49 -23.63 -3.59
N THR A 342 -11.72 -22.67 -2.71
CA THR A 342 -11.87 -22.86 -1.25
C THR A 342 -12.99 -22.00 -0.68
N SER A 343 -13.22 -22.08 0.62
CA SER A 343 -14.14 -21.21 1.36
C SER A 343 -13.54 -19.83 1.72
N VAL A 344 -12.33 -19.51 1.27
CA VAL A 344 -11.69 -18.22 1.52
C VAL A 344 -12.42 -17.11 0.78
N ARG A 345 -12.60 -15.96 1.47
CA ARG A 345 -13.04 -14.71 0.87
C ARG A 345 -11.89 -13.71 0.85
N LEU A 346 -11.67 -13.06 -0.28
CA LEU A 346 -10.57 -12.11 -0.48
C LEU A 346 -11.12 -10.71 -0.74
N LEU A 347 -10.77 -9.73 0.10
CA LEU A 347 -11.10 -8.34 -0.10
C LEU A 347 -9.84 -7.51 -0.22
N LEU A 348 -9.72 -6.78 -1.32
CA LEU A 348 -8.58 -5.90 -1.60
C LEU A 348 -9.03 -4.45 -1.55
N ILE A 349 -8.24 -3.61 -0.86
CA ILE A 349 -8.44 -2.17 -0.83
C ILE A 349 -7.30 -1.50 -1.60
N SER A 350 -7.66 -0.66 -2.56
CA SER A 350 -6.69 0.04 -3.41
C SER A 350 -7.07 1.51 -3.62
N ARG A 351 -6.09 2.30 -4.02
CA ARG A 351 -6.31 3.64 -4.58
C ARG A 351 -6.28 3.64 -6.11
N THR A 352 -5.91 2.51 -6.70
CA THR A 352 -5.75 2.34 -8.16
C THR A 352 -6.26 0.97 -8.58
N ASN A 353 -6.53 0.78 -9.86
CA ASN A 353 -6.88 -0.52 -10.41
C ASN A 353 -5.73 -1.52 -10.30
N LEU A 354 -6.11 -2.77 -10.17
CA LEU A 354 -5.19 -3.89 -10.01
C LEU A 354 -5.09 -4.66 -11.34
N ALA A 355 -3.88 -4.80 -11.86
CA ALA A 355 -3.63 -5.32 -13.21
C ALA A 355 -3.69 -6.85 -13.35
N PHE A 356 -4.09 -7.61 -12.31
CA PHE A 356 -4.04 -9.08 -12.32
C PHE A 356 -5.36 -9.77 -12.73
N TYR A 357 -6.44 -9.01 -12.92
CA TYR A 357 -7.72 -9.47 -13.43
C TYR A 357 -8.24 -8.54 -14.54
N ASP A 358 -9.20 -9.00 -15.34
CA ASP A 358 -9.75 -8.25 -16.47
C ASP A 358 -11.27 -8.03 -16.33
N ARG A 359 -11.84 -7.22 -17.25
CA ARG A 359 -13.29 -6.93 -17.26
C ARG A 359 -14.16 -8.18 -17.41
N ARG A 360 -13.66 -9.27 -17.97
CA ARG A 360 -14.40 -10.53 -18.05
C ARG A 360 -14.51 -11.20 -16.69
N ASP A 361 -13.50 -11.04 -15.83
CA ASP A 361 -13.53 -11.56 -14.47
C ASP A 361 -14.63 -10.87 -13.64
N VAL A 362 -14.89 -9.59 -13.92
CA VAL A 362 -15.97 -8.80 -13.28
C VAL A 362 -17.34 -9.13 -13.88
N HIS A 363 -17.50 -8.95 -15.20
CA HIS A 363 -18.83 -8.94 -15.83
C HIS A 363 -19.31 -10.31 -16.33
N THR A 364 -18.39 -11.22 -16.66
CA THR A 364 -18.75 -12.48 -17.32
C THR A 364 -18.55 -13.69 -16.43
N ARG A 365 -17.46 -13.71 -15.67
CA ARG A 365 -17.06 -14.86 -14.85
C ARG A 365 -17.48 -14.73 -13.39
N SER A 366 -17.89 -13.54 -12.97
CA SER A 366 -18.27 -13.23 -11.58
C SER A 366 -17.18 -13.65 -10.55
N ARG A 367 -15.92 -13.51 -10.93
CA ARG A 367 -14.78 -13.83 -10.05
C ARG A 367 -14.42 -12.67 -9.12
N VAL A 368 -14.74 -11.45 -9.57
CA VAL A 368 -14.41 -10.20 -8.90
C VAL A 368 -15.63 -9.30 -8.89
N GLU A 369 -15.94 -8.75 -7.74
CA GLU A 369 -16.86 -7.63 -7.61
C GLU A 369 -16.06 -6.36 -7.30
N GLU A 370 -16.39 -5.25 -7.96
CA GLU A 370 -15.71 -3.95 -7.79
C GLU A 370 -16.68 -2.93 -7.20
N MET A 371 -16.18 -2.12 -6.28
CA MET A 371 -16.88 -0.95 -5.78
C MET A 371 -15.92 0.23 -5.66
N VAL A 372 -16.32 1.36 -6.24
CA VAL A 372 -15.61 2.63 -6.04
C VAL A 372 -16.30 3.39 -4.91
N LEU A 373 -15.56 3.69 -3.86
CA LEU A 373 -16.06 4.48 -2.73
C LEU A 373 -15.89 5.97 -3.04
N THR A 374 -17.03 6.64 -3.16
CA THR A 374 -17.11 8.08 -3.42
C THR A 374 -17.26 8.88 -2.13
N GLY A 375 -17.45 10.20 -2.22
CA GLY A 375 -17.83 11.05 -1.11
C GLY A 375 -19.21 10.64 -0.54
N LEU A 376 -19.48 11.05 0.70
CA LEU A 376 -20.78 10.91 1.33
C LEU A 376 -21.83 11.75 0.59
N THR A 377 -23.03 11.24 0.50
CA THR A 377 -24.17 11.98 -0.05
C THR A 377 -24.57 13.14 0.86
N LEU A 378 -25.37 14.06 0.32
CA LEU A 378 -25.89 15.18 1.11
C LEU A 378 -26.69 14.72 2.34
N ASN A 379 -27.47 13.65 2.19
CA ASN A 379 -28.26 13.10 3.30
C ASN A 379 -27.37 12.51 4.40
N GLU A 380 -26.32 11.77 4.01
CA GLU A 380 -25.37 11.21 4.96
C GLU A 380 -24.55 12.30 5.68
N ILE A 381 -24.22 13.38 4.99
CA ILE A 381 -23.62 14.57 5.62
C ILE A 381 -24.60 15.21 6.61
N ALA A 382 -25.87 15.37 6.24
CA ALA A 382 -26.88 15.93 7.13
C ALA A 382 -27.09 15.06 8.38
N GLU A 383 -27.08 13.74 8.23
CA GLU A 383 -27.10 12.82 9.37
C GLU A 383 -25.85 12.97 10.26
N TRP A 384 -24.67 13.01 9.65
CA TRP A 384 -23.43 13.18 10.41
C TRP A 384 -23.44 14.49 11.22
N ILE A 385 -23.82 15.61 10.61
CA ILE A 385 -23.86 16.92 11.26
C ILE A 385 -24.79 16.93 12.49
N ASN A 386 -25.86 16.16 12.48
CA ASN A 386 -26.75 16.03 13.64
C ASN A 386 -26.09 15.39 14.87
N PHE A 387 -24.98 14.67 14.69
CA PHE A 387 -24.21 14.06 15.77
C PHE A 387 -23.01 14.89 16.22
N ILE A 388 -22.67 15.97 15.48
CA ILE A 388 -21.52 16.82 15.77
C ILE A 388 -22.00 18.21 16.23
N ASP A 389 -21.40 18.72 17.30
CA ASP A 389 -21.58 20.10 17.75
C ASP A 389 -20.71 21.03 16.89
N LEU A 390 -21.14 21.32 15.68
CA LEU A 390 -20.44 22.31 14.85
C LEU A 390 -20.64 23.70 15.46
N PRO A 391 -19.57 24.48 15.63
CA PRO A 391 -19.61 25.79 16.30
C PRO A 391 -20.46 26.87 15.57
N ASN A 392 -21.08 26.52 14.49
CA ASN A 392 -22.02 27.37 13.74
C ASN A 392 -22.97 26.47 12.92
N ASP A 393 -24.23 26.84 12.83
CA ASP A 393 -25.32 26.24 12.06
C ASP A 393 -25.06 26.25 10.52
N ALA A 394 -23.93 25.72 10.07
CA ALA A 394 -23.65 25.63 8.65
C ALA A 394 -24.57 24.55 8.03
N PRO A 395 -25.37 24.88 7.01
CA PRO A 395 -26.25 23.90 6.40
C PRO A 395 -25.47 22.77 5.72
N ALA A 396 -26.03 21.57 5.72
CA ALA A 396 -25.41 20.38 5.12
C ALA A 396 -25.01 20.59 3.66
N GLU A 397 -25.80 21.36 2.91
CA GLU A 397 -25.53 21.72 1.52
C GLU A 397 -24.25 22.53 1.35
N GLU A 398 -23.95 23.43 2.28
CA GLU A 398 -22.73 24.23 2.24
C GLU A 398 -21.50 23.36 2.55
N ILE A 399 -21.62 22.49 3.55
CA ILE A 399 -20.56 21.55 3.91
C ILE A 399 -20.30 20.56 2.77
N HIS A 400 -21.36 19.97 2.23
CA HIS A 400 -21.22 19.05 1.09
C HIS A 400 -20.58 19.74 -0.12
N ARG A 401 -21.00 20.97 -0.44
CA ARG A 401 -20.39 21.74 -1.54
C ARG A 401 -18.93 22.08 -1.27
N ALA A 402 -18.56 22.34 -0.02
CA ALA A 402 -17.20 22.69 0.35
C ALA A 402 -16.24 21.48 0.38
N THR A 403 -16.75 20.31 0.76
CA THR A 403 -15.95 19.09 0.98
C THR A 403 -16.11 18.05 -0.13
N GLY A 404 -17.14 18.19 -0.98
CA GLY A 404 -17.53 17.14 -1.94
C GLY A 404 -17.99 15.85 -1.26
N GLY A 405 -18.47 15.94 -0.02
CA GLY A 405 -18.83 14.79 0.80
C GLY A 405 -17.62 13.95 1.28
N HIS A 406 -16.41 14.47 1.16
CA HIS A 406 -15.21 13.71 1.52
C HIS A 406 -15.07 13.56 3.04
N PRO A 407 -15.10 12.33 3.62
CA PRO A 407 -15.16 12.12 5.06
C PRO A 407 -14.03 12.81 5.84
N LEU A 408 -12.79 12.70 5.37
CA LEU A 408 -11.66 13.37 6.02
C LEU A 408 -11.84 14.89 6.06
N ALA A 409 -12.41 15.49 5.02
CA ALA A 409 -12.65 16.93 5.00
C ALA A 409 -13.75 17.35 5.99
N VAL A 410 -14.79 16.54 6.14
CA VAL A 410 -15.85 16.76 7.13
C VAL A 410 -15.30 16.62 8.55
N GLU A 411 -14.48 15.59 8.80
CA GLU A 411 -13.80 15.38 10.07
C GLU A 411 -12.86 16.54 10.44
N LEU A 412 -12.12 17.09 9.49
CA LEU A 412 -11.29 18.26 9.70
C LEU A 412 -12.11 19.53 9.99
N LEU A 413 -13.30 19.66 9.39
CA LEU A 413 -14.22 20.73 9.73
C LEU A 413 -14.77 20.59 11.16
N GLU A 414 -15.06 19.37 11.59
CA GLU A 414 -15.46 19.09 12.97
C GLU A 414 -14.37 19.49 13.96
N LEU A 415 -13.12 19.13 13.68
CA LEU A 415 -11.99 19.37 14.59
C LEU A 415 -11.56 20.85 14.66
N TYR A 416 -11.62 21.57 13.56
CA TYR A 416 -11.02 22.91 13.43
C TYR A 416 -12.00 24.04 13.12
N GLY A 417 -13.28 23.74 12.95
CA GLY A 417 -14.32 24.74 12.73
C GLY A 417 -14.57 25.11 11.26
N LYS A 418 -15.24 26.23 11.00
CA LYS A 418 -15.92 26.59 9.74
C LYS A 418 -15.07 26.75 8.49
N THR A 419 -13.80 26.98 8.59
CA THR A 419 -12.91 27.16 7.43
C THR A 419 -12.29 25.83 7.05
N LEU A 420 -12.35 25.50 5.76
CA LEU A 420 -11.55 24.39 5.23
C LEU A 420 -10.11 24.59 5.65
N HIS A 421 -9.65 23.70 6.50
CA HIS A 421 -8.35 23.82 7.13
C HIS A 421 -7.24 23.77 6.08
N ALA A 422 -6.15 24.49 6.30
CA ALA A 422 -4.99 24.48 5.41
C ALA A 422 -4.44 23.06 5.19
N ASP A 423 -4.60 22.17 6.18
CA ASP A 423 -4.18 20.78 6.10
C ASP A 423 -5.00 19.97 5.09
N TRP A 424 -6.30 20.24 4.94
CA TRP A 424 -7.11 19.61 3.89
C TRP A 424 -6.65 20.03 2.48
N LEU A 425 -6.39 21.31 2.27
CA LEU A 425 -5.92 21.81 0.99
C LEU A 425 -4.52 21.26 0.67
N ARG A 426 -3.63 21.22 1.67
CA ARG A 426 -2.30 20.62 1.54
C ARG A 426 -2.39 19.13 1.23
N PHE A 427 -3.28 18.40 1.89
CA PHE A 427 -3.53 16.99 1.60
C PHE A 427 -3.96 16.76 0.14
N LEU A 428 -4.92 17.56 -0.38
CA LEU A 428 -5.34 17.47 -1.78
C LEU A 428 -4.18 17.77 -2.74
N ASP A 429 -3.35 18.74 -2.43
CA ASP A 429 -2.20 19.12 -3.25
C ASP A 429 -1.13 18.01 -3.21
N GLU A 430 -0.62 17.64 -2.04
CA GLU A 430 0.51 16.74 -1.87
C GLU A 430 0.17 15.28 -2.24
N GLU A 431 -1.00 14.78 -1.83
CA GLU A 431 -1.38 13.36 -1.99
C GLU A 431 -2.11 13.06 -3.31
N ILE A 432 -2.72 14.07 -3.92
CA ILE A 432 -3.54 13.87 -5.12
C ILE A 432 -2.99 14.63 -6.32
N LEU A 433 -2.86 15.95 -6.26
CA LEU A 433 -2.56 16.76 -7.43
C LEU A 433 -1.07 16.72 -7.82
N ASP A 434 -0.15 16.80 -6.86
CA ASP A 434 1.28 16.88 -7.16
C ASP A 434 1.88 15.57 -7.67
N VAL A 435 1.24 14.44 -7.36
CA VAL A 435 1.65 13.12 -7.87
C VAL A 435 1.18 12.84 -9.30
N LEU A 436 0.28 13.67 -9.85
CA LEU A 436 -0.25 13.48 -11.20
C LEU A 436 0.67 14.09 -12.27
N PRO A 437 0.79 13.45 -13.45
CA PRO A 437 1.40 14.04 -14.62
C PRO A 437 0.71 15.36 -15.02
N LYS A 438 1.46 16.30 -15.62
CA LYS A 438 0.92 17.61 -16.00
C LYS A 438 -0.34 17.50 -16.87
N GLY A 439 -0.34 16.64 -17.89
CA GLY A 439 -1.50 16.46 -18.79
C GLY A 439 -2.76 15.98 -18.05
N HIS A 440 -2.61 15.15 -17.02
CA HIS A 440 -3.74 14.71 -16.18
C HIS A 440 -4.27 15.83 -15.31
N ARG A 441 -3.40 16.67 -14.75
CA ARG A 441 -3.82 17.87 -14.00
C ARG A 441 -4.55 18.87 -14.88
N ASP A 442 -4.11 19.05 -16.13
CA ASP A 442 -4.75 19.94 -17.11
C ASP A 442 -6.17 19.45 -17.46
N LEU A 443 -6.37 18.13 -17.63
CA LEU A 443 -7.70 17.52 -17.82
C LEU A 443 -8.63 17.81 -16.62
N LEU A 444 -8.16 17.56 -15.39
CA LEU A 444 -8.95 17.84 -14.19
C LEU A 444 -9.25 19.32 -14.02
N ALA A 445 -8.30 20.19 -14.36
CA ALA A 445 -8.48 21.64 -14.27
C ALA A 445 -9.49 22.19 -15.30
N LEU A 446 -9.59 21.59 -16.49
CA LEU A 446 -10.63 21.89 -17.47
C LEU A 446 -12.00 21.40 -16.99
N LEU A 447 -12.10 20.20 -16.43
CA LEU A 447 -13.34 19.70 -15.84
C LEU A 447 -13.81 20.55 -14.64
N ALA A 448 -12.89 21.15 -13.88
CA ALA A 448 -13.24 21.98 -12.75
C ALA A 448 -14.07 23.20 -13.15
N VAL A 449 -13.82 23.79 -14.31
CA VAL A 449 -14.55 24.97 -14.83
C VAL A 449 -15.81 24.61 -15.63
N ALA A 450 -16.06 23.31 -15.90
CA ALA A 450 -17.25 22.85 -16.61
C ALA A 450 -18.48 22.99 -15.71
N ASP A 451 -19.63 23.34 -16.30
CA ASP A 451 -20.92 23.45 -15.62
C ASP A 451 -21.78 22.18 -15.78
N ARG A 452 -21.37 21.27 -16.65
CA ARG A 452 -22.01 19.98 -16.95
C ARG A 452 -20.97 18.94 -17.36
N PRO A 453 -21.31 17.64 -17.36
CA PRO A 453 -20.43 16.59 -17.86
C PRO A 453 -19.97 16.88 -19.29
N VAL A 454 -18.69 16.61 -19.55
CA VAL A 454 -18.04 16.94 -20.83
C VAL A 454 -17.75 15.65 -21.61
N PRO A 455 -18.25 15.50 -22.85
CA PRO A 455 -17.91 14.36 -23.69
C PRO A 455 -16.39 14.24 -23.86
N TRP A 456 -15.86 13.00 -23.78
CA TRP A 456 -14.42 12.79 -23.83
C TRP A 456 -13.72 13.46 -25.00
N GLY A 457 -14.27 13.33 -26.21
CA GLY A 457 -13.67 13.93 -27.40
C GLY A 457 -13.52 15.47 -27.33
N ALA A 458 -14.48 16.16 -26.66
CA ALA A 458 -14.40 17.59 -26.44
C ALA A 458 -13.34 17.92 -25.36
N LEU A 459 -13.34 17.16 -24.26
CA LEU A 459 -12.36 17.34 -23.18
C LEU A 459 -10.91 17.12 -23.67
N ALA A 460 -10.67 16.02 -24.38
CA ALA A 460 -9.36 15.69 -24.94
C ALA A 460 -8.86 16.77 -25.89
N LYS A 461 -9.75 17.28 -26.77
CA LYS A 461 -9.42 18.38 -27.69
C LYS A 461 -9.10 19.67 -26.94
N ALA A 462 -9.88 20.05 -25.92
CA ALA A 462 -9.63 21.23 -25.11
C ALA A 462 -8.32 21.14 -24.31
N ALA A 463 -7.95 19.93 -23.88
CA ALA A 463 -6.72 19.65 -23.12
C ALA A 463 -5.50 19.44 -24.03
N GLU A 464 -5.66 19.39 -25.33
CA GLU A 464 -4.61 18.94 -26.26
C GLU A 464 -4.03 17.57 -25.84
N TYR A 465 -4.92 16.67 -25.40
CA TYR A 465 -4.57 15.36 -24.91
C TYR A 465 -4.85 14.28 -25.96
N ASP A 466 -3.83 13.50 -26.30
CA ASP A 466 -3.96 12.42 -27.27
C ASP A 466 -4.24 11.08 -26.56
N GLY A 467 -5.24 10.36 -27.03
CA GLY A 467 -5.54 9.01 -26.58
C GLY A 467 -6.89 8.86 -25.88
N GLU A 468 -7.06 7.72 -25.22
CA GLU A 468 -8.25 7.38 -24.44
C GLU A 468 -8.24 8.07 -23.07
N PRO A 469 -9.39 8.11 -22.36
CA PRO A 469 -9.43 8.64 -21.00
C PRO A 469 -8.36 7.97 -20.12
N PRO A 470 -7.57 8.76 -19.37
CA PRO A 470 -6.53 8.19 -18.52
C PRO A 470 -7.11 7.23 -17.48
N ALA A 471 -6.84 5.95 -17.64
CA ALA A 471 -7.36 4.91 -16.77
C ALA A 471 -7.11 5.21 -15.29
N ASN A 472 -5.93 5.72 -14.95
CA ASN A 472 -5.58 6.06 -13.56
C ASN A 472 -6.43 7.19 -12.94
N LEU A 473 -7.02 8.10 -13.73
CA LEU A 473 -7.93 9.12 -13.22
C LEU A 473 -9.31 8.55 -12.94
N LEU A 474 -9.82 7.70 -13.85
CA LEU A 474 -11.10 6.99 -13.68
C LEU A 474 -11.03 6.00 -12.51
N GLU A 475 -10.00 5.22 -12.47
CA GLU A 475 -9.74 4.17 -11.47
C GLU A 475 -9.60 4.70 -10.05
N ARG A 476 -8.98 5.86 -9.92
CA ARG A 476 -8.85 6.55 -8.63
C ARG A 476 -10.12 7.32 -8.26
N GLY A 477 -11.15 7.34 -9.12
CA GLY A 477 -12.35 8.13 -8.92
C GLY A 477 -12.10 9.65 -8.93
N LEU A 478 -10.97 10.10 -9.49
CA LEU A 478 -10.66 11.53 -9.62
C LEU A 478 -11.47 12.15 -10.76
N MET A 479 -11.64 11.41 -11.83
CA MET A 479 -12.51 11.69 -12.96
C MET A 479 -13.58 10.59 -13.02
N LEU A 480 -14.83 10.97 -13.20
CA LEU A 480 -15.98 10.09 -13.24
C LEU A 480 -16.52 10.02 -14.67
N GLU A 481 -16.86 8.82 -15.15
CA GLU A 481 -17.56 8.64 -16.40
C GLU A 481 -19.07 8.53 -16.12
N LEU A 482 -19.84 9.49 -16.61
CA LEU A 482 -21.29 9.54 -16.51
C LEU A 482 -21.91 9.30 -17.89
N GLU A 483 -23.22 9.08 -17.96
CA GLU A 483 -23.94 8.87 -19.23
C GLU A 483 -23.72 10.02 -20.22
N ASP A 484 -23.61 11.25 -19.71
CA ASP A 484 -23.47 12.47 -20.53
C ASP A 484 -22.00 12.89 -20.76
N GLY A 485 -21.03 12.19 -20.20
CA GLY A 485 -19.59 12.48 -20.37
C GLY A 485 -18.77 12.43 -19.08
N MET A 486 -17.58 13.00 -19.14
CA MET A 486 -16.65 13.02 -18.02
C MET A 486 -16.98 14.11 -17.02
N TRP A 487 -16.86 13.80 -15.75
CA TRP A 487 -17.07 14.72 -14.63
C TRP A 487 -15.92 14.65 -13.62
N LEU A 488 -15.76 15.69 -12.84
CA LEU A 488 -14.70 15.77 -11.83
C LEU A 488 -15.25 15.40 -10.45
N HIS A 489 -14.45 14.70 -9.65
CA HIS A 489 -14.78 14.47 -8.24
C HIS A 489 -14.95 15.81 -7.50
N GLU A 490 -16.05 16.00 -6.78
CA GLU A 490 -16.44 17.30 -6.24
C GLU A 490 -15.41 17.90 -5.26
N ALA A 491 -14.73 17.06 -4.47
CA ALA A 491 -13.67 17.53 -3.57
C ALA A 491 -12.51 18.21 -4.33
N LEU A 492 -12.11 17.63 -5.48
CA LEU A 492 -11.09 18.23 -6.34
C LEU A 492 -11.58 19.48 -7.05
N ARG A 493 -12.85 19.47 -7.48
CA ARG A 493 -13.47 20.64 -8.11
C ARG A 493 -13.40 21.86 -7.22
N SER A 494 -13.84 21.71 -5.95
CA SER A 494 -13.77 22.78 -4.94
C SER A 494 -12.35 23.28 -4.73
N ARG A 495 -11.33 22.39 -4.79
CA ARG A 495 -9.92 22.78 -4.64
C ARG A 495 -9.40 23.53 -5.87
N LEU A 496 -9.63 23.01 -7.06
CA LEU A 496 -9.12 23.58 -8.32
C LEU A 496 -9.77 24.92 -8.65
N LEU A 497 -11.05 25.12 -8.30
CA LEU A 497 -11.73 26.42 -8.47
C LEU A 497 -11.23 27.51 -7.51
N ARG A 498 -10.47 27.16 -6.47
CA ARG A 498 -9.84 28.15 -5.56
C ARG A 498 -8.51 28.68 -6.07
N GLU A 499 -7.96 28.11 -7.14
CA GLU A 499 -6.82 28.71 -7.82
C GLU A 499 -7.25 30.08 -8.34
N VAL A 500 -6.67 31.16 -7.79
CA VAL A 500 -7.05 32.54 -8.12
C VAL A 500 -6.34 32.98 -9.39
N GLY A 501 -7.08 33.46 -10.39
CA GLY A 501 -6.53 34.20 -11.52
C GLY A 501 -7.02 33.81 -12.92
N ALA A 502 -6.47 34.45 -13.93
CA ALA A 502 -6.76 34.32 -15.38
C ALA A 502 -6.85 32.88 -15.98
N PRO A 503 -6.28 31.81 -15.38
CA PRO A 503 -6.37 30.47 -15.94
C PRO A 503 -7.79 29.93 -16.08
N HIS A 504 -8.73 30.32 -15.22
CA HIS A 504 -10.12 29.80 -15.25
C HIS A 504 -10.90 30.32 -16.46
N GLU A 505 -10.76 31.62 -16.78
CA GLU A 505 -11.44 32.20 -17.94
C GLU A 505 -10.89 31.62 -19.25
N GLU A 506 -9.59 31.40 -19.33
CA GLU A 506 -8.95 30.77 -20.49
C GLU A 506 -9.38 29.31 -20.64
N ARG A 507 -9.44 28.52 -19.56
CA ARG A 507 -9.91 27.13 -19.54
C ARG A 507 -11.40 27.04 -19.94
N ALA A 508 -12.25 27.90 -19.37
CA ALA A 508 -13.66 27.97 -19.73
C ALA A 508 -13.85 28.35 -21.21
N LYS A 509 -13.06 29.27 -21.73
CA LYS A 509 -13.06 29.64 -23.15
C LYS A 509 -12.67 28.46 -24.03
N ARG A 510 -11.56 27.77 -23.76
CA ARG A 510 -11.12 26.58 -24.49
C ARG A 510 -12.19 25.50 -24.52
N LEU A 511 -12.86 25.27 -23.38
CA LEU A 511 -13.91 24.29 -23.27
C LEU A 511 -15.14 24.71 -24.10
N SER A 512 -15.53 25.98 -24.06
CA SER A 512 -16.67 26.50 -24.85
C SER A 512 -16.45 26.53 -26.37
N GLU A 513 -15.18 26.50 -26.82
CA GLU A 513 -14.84 26.45 -28.25
C GLU A 513 -14.99 25.03 -28.84
N VAL A 514 -15.11 24.01 -28.02
CA VAL A 514 -15.11 22.59 -28.44
C VAL A 514 -16.38 21.82 -28.05
N ILE A 515 -17.21 22.37 -27.13
CA ILE A 515 -18.53 21.89 -26.79
C ILE A 515 -19.59 22.57 -27.70
#